data_bd67f841a4e2e6318537bc14628b32cc
#
_entry.id   bd67f841a4e2e6318537bc14628b32cc
#
_cell.length_a   1.000
_cell.length_b   1.000
_cell.length_c   1.000
_cell.angle_alpha   90.00
_cell.angle_beta   90.00
_cell.angle_gamma   90.00
#
_symmetry.space_group_name_H-M   'P 1'
#
loop_
_entity.id
_entity.type
_entity.pdbx_description
1 polymer ?
#
loop_
_entity_poly.entity_id
_entity_poly.type
_entity_poly.pdbx_seq_one_letter_code
_entity_poly.pdbx_strand_id
1 'polypeptide(L)'
;MIVVAFSAFSFSHLFSPKSKREKRPLSALQRFFRVLMLGVLFLILGLLCLRFSMGHLFFVNHSPSAVPGIYVAALERNVSYHKGDFVVASDPYDFPEIGIYKGALFLKQVRGLCGDTYRVTDTDLVMDGVSYPINHTLSYLPHQKEGLYSIHEGEILLLNDYPYSLDSRYFGPVPAANVKSRVSLLVSFETINQWLYRLMPDVLIHVSGMDQEA
;
A
#
# COMPACT_ATOMS: atom_id res chain seq x y z
N MET A 1 54.50 57.99 42.07
CA MET A 1 53.53 57.24 42.92
C MET A 1 52.17 57.63 42.44
N ILE A 2 51.59 56.85 41.48
CA ILE A 2 50.30 57.14 40.88
C ILE A 2 49.30 56.23 41.53
N VAL A 3 48.33 56.78 42.24
CA VAL A 3 47.23 56.03 42.87
C VAL A 3 46.09 56.02 41.85
N VAL A 4 45.78 54.80 41.33
CA VAL A 4 44.63 54.58 40.47
C VAL A 4 43.43 54.21 41.34
N ALA A 5 42.44 55.08 41.43
CA ALA A 5 41.19 54.80 42.13
C ALA A 5 40.28 53.91 41.28
N PHE A 6 40.02 52.69 41.73
CA PHE A 6 38.99 51.80 41.17
C PHE A 6 37.62 52.27 41.67
N SER A 7 36.82 52.87 40.80
CA SER A 7 35.41 53.13 41.08
C SER A 7 34.62 51.84 40.97
N ALA A 8 34.03 51.42 42.12
CA ALA A 8 33.13 50.27 42.18
C ALA A 8 31.87 50.55 41.37
N PHE A 9 31.75 49.92 40.23
CA PHE A 9 30.54 49.93 39.42
C PHE A 9 29.50 49.02 40.06
N SER A 10 28.44 49.63 40.64
CA SER A 10 27.37 48.94 41.33
C SER A 10 26.48 48.20 40.34
N PHE A 11 26.54 46.87 40.36
CA PHE A 11 25.81 45.93 39.48
C PHE A 11 24.37 45.68 39.93
N SER A 12 23.78 46.56 40.77
CA SER A 12 22.45 46.39 41.38
C SER A 12 21.24 46.61 40.47
N HIS A 13 21.42 47.07 39.21
CA HIS A 13 20.31 47.35 38.29
C HIS A 13 19.96 46.22 37.32
N LEU A 14 20.64 45.09 37.31
CA LEU A 14 20.43 44.01 36.34
C LEU A 14 19.41 42.95 36.75
N PHE A 15 18.96 42.94 37.99
CA PHE A 15 17.93 42.00 38.45
C PHE A 15 16.66 42.71 38.86
N SER A 16 15.97 43.31 37.88
CA SER A 16 14.55 43.64 38.06
C SER A 16 13.74 42.34 38.03
N PRO A 17 12.97 41.97 39.09
CA PRO A 17 12.12 40.78 39.07
C PRO A 17 11.12 40.94 37.95
N LYS A 18 11.22 40.03 36.93
CA LYS A 18 10.23 39.96 35.85
C LYS A 18 8.86 39.85 36.49
N SER A 19 8.04 40.89 36.34
CA SER A 19 6.63 40.93 36.74
C SER A 19 5.98 39.60 36.32
N LYS A 20 5.51 38.84 37.26
CA LYS A 20 4.68 37.63 37.00
C LYS A 20 3.46 38.12 36.23
N ARG A 21 3.47 37.99 34.89
CA ARG A 21 2.26 38.20 34.10
C ARG A 21 1.18 37.27 34.63
N GLU A 22 0.22 37.85 35.32
CA GLU A 22 -0.96 37.16 35.80
C GLU A 22 -1.68 36.57 34.58
N LYS A 23 -1.66 35.23 34.48
CA LYS A 23 -2.32 34.53 33.36
C LYS A 23 -3.81 34.70 33.51
N ARG A 24 -4.41 35.59 32.75
CA ARG A 24 -5.87 35.74 32.70
C ARG A 24 -6.51 34.37 32.46
N PRO A 25 -7.51 33.98 33.26
CA PRO A 25 -8.20 32.72 33.06
C PRO A 25 -8.85 32.71 31.69
N LEU A 26 -8.70 31.59 30.98
CA LEU A 26 -9.27 31.39 29.65
C LEU A 26 -10.79 31.51 29.71
N SER A 27 -11.41 32.20 28.76
CA SER A 27 -12.85 32.23 28.60
C SER A 27 -13.41 30.81 28.40
N ALA A 28 -14.69 30.60 28.78
CA ALA A 28 -15.34 29.29 28.56
C ALA A 28 -15.24 28.82 27.12
N LEU A 29 -15.36 29.73 26.16
CA LEU A 29 -15.23 29.46 24.73
C LEU A 29 -13.80 28.99 24.35
N GLN A 30 -12.77 29.65 24.90
CA GLN A 30 -11.37 29.24 24.65
C GLN A 30 -11.03 27.87 25.26
N ARG A 31 -11.65 27.51 26.41
CA ARG A 31 -11.51 26.17 27.00
C ARG A 31 -12.20 25.14 26.13
N PHE A 32 -13.40 25.42 25.64
CA PHE A 32 -14.12 24.52 24.72
C PHE A 32 -13.31 24.25 23.44
N PHE A 33 -12.81 25.29 22.77
CA PHE A 33 -11.97 25.11 21.56
C PHE A 33 -10.68 24.33 21.84
N ARG A 34 -10.05 24.53 23.00
CA ARG A 34 -8.85 23.73 23.36
C ARG A 34 -9.19 22.25 23.54
N VAL A 35 -10.26 21.92 24.23
CA VAL A 35 -10.70 20.55 24.42
C VAL A 35 -11.05 19.91 23.09
N LEU A 36 -11.77 20.63 22.24
CA LEU A 36 -12.12 20.18 20.89
C LEU A 36 -10.86 19.91 20.04
N MET A 37 -9.92 20.85 20.01
CA MET A 37 -8.65 20.70 19.27
C MET A 37 -7.82 19.52 19.79
N LEU A 38 -7.74 19.34 21.10
CA LEU A 38 -7.06 18.18 21.70
C LEU A 38 -7.78 16.87 21.31
N GLY A 39 -9.11 16.84 21.34
CA GLY A 39 -9.89 15.67 20.89
C GLY A 39 -9.61 15.30 19.43
N VAL A 40 -9.63 16.31 18.55
CA VAL A 40 -9.30 16.13 17.13
C VAL A 40 -7.85 15.64 16.94
N LEU A 41 -6.90 16.23 17.68
CA LEU A 41 -5.49 15.80 17.64
C LEU A 41 -5.34 14.33 18.08
N PHE A 42 -5.99 13.95 19.21
CA PHE A 42 -5.96 12.56 19.68
C PHE A 42 -6.62 11.60 18.67
N LEU A 43 -7.71 12.00 18.02
CA LEU A 43 -8.34 11.22 16.96
C LEU A 43 -7.38 11.01 15.78
N ILE A 44 -6.73 12.08 15.31
CA ILE A 44 -5.76 12.01 14.21
C ILE A 44 -4.58 11.11 14.59
N LEU A 45 -4.01 11.28 15.80
CA LEU A 45 -2.91 10.43 16.27
C LEU A 45 -3.35 8.97 16.40
N GLY A 46 -4.55 8.71 16.90
CA GLY A 46 -5.13 7.38 16.98
C GLY A 46 -5.28 6.73 15.60
N LEU A 47 -5.79 7.46 14.62
CA LEU A 47 -5.91 7.00 13.23
C LEU A 47 -4.54 6.75 12.58
N LEU A 48 -3.56 7.61 12.86
CA LEU A 48 -2.17 7.41 12.39
C LEU A 48 -1.55 6.16 13.02
N CYS A 49 -1.69 5.98 14.34
CA CYS A 49 -1.21 4.78 15.02
C CYS A 49 -1.88 3.52 14.46
N LEU A 50 -3.20 3.56 14.24
CA LEU A 50 -3.95 2.48 13.62
C LEU A 50 -3.41 2.16 12.21
N ARG A 51 -3.18 3.19 11.39
CA ARG A 51 -2.59 3.05 10.05
C ARG A 51 -1.20 2.42 10.11
N PHE A 52 -0.33 2.87 11.01
CA PHE A 52 1.02 2.30 11.17
C PHE A 52 0.99 0.86 11.68
N SER A 53 0.12 0.54 12.62
CA SER A 53 0.00 -0.81 13.18
C SER A 53 -0.68 -1.79 12.23
N MET A 54 -1.65 -1.34 11.43
CA MET A 54 -2.47 -2.18 10.54
C MET A 54 -2.13 -2.03 9.06
N GLY A 55 -1.22 -1.12 8.69
CA GLY A 55 -0.85 -0.85 7.30
C GLY A 55 -0.24 -2.05 6.57
N HIS A 56 0.24 -3.06 7.32
CA HIS A 56 0.70 -4.34 6.78
C HIS A 56 -0.39 -5.41 6.68
N LEU A 57 -1.58 -5.12 7.22
CA LEU A 57 -2.69 -6.07 7.26
C LEU A 57 -3.68 -5.87 6.11
N PHE A 58 -3.79 -4.65 5.58
CA PHE A 58 -4.74 -4.32 4.53
C PHE A 58 -4.03 -3.87 3.27
N PHE A 59 -4.46 -4.44 2.15
CA PHE A 59 -4.00 -4.10 0.82
C PHE A 59 -5.18 -3.68 -0.04
N VAL A 60 -5.04 -2.56 -0.73
CA VAL A 60 -6.07 -2.06 -1.63
C VAL A 60 -5.64 -2.35 -3.06
N ASN A 61 -6.45 -3.13 -3.78
CA ASN A 61 -6.25 -3.41 -5.19
C ASN A 61 -7.22 -2.59 -6.03
N HIS A 62 -6.69 -1.71 -6.89
CA HIS A 62 -7.44 -0.98 -7.91
C HIS A 62 -7.26 -1.59 -9.30
N SER A 63 -6.29 -2.50 -9.46
CA SER A 63 -5.97 -3.11 -10.74
C SER A 63 -7.04 -4.14 -11.14
N PRO A 64 -7.44 -4.18 -12.42
CA PRO A 64 -8.35 -5.19 -12.94
C PRO A 64 -7.71 -6.58 -13.03
N SER A 65 -6.40 -6.70 -12.77
CA SER A 65 -5.70 -7.98 -12.84
C SER A 65 -6.17 -8.99 -11.78
N ALA A 66 -6.76 -8.51 -10.69
CA ALA A 66 -7.50 -9.30 -9.71
C ALA A 66 -8.76 -8.51 -9.31
N VAL A 67 -9.67 -9.10 -8.56
CA VAL A 67 -10.89 -8.41 -8.12
C VAL A 67 -10.53 -7.10 -7.41
N PRO A 68 -10.96 -5.93 -7.91
CA PRO A 68 -10.72 -4.66 -7.24
C PRO A 68 -11.41 -4.61 -5.88
N GLY A 69 -10.67 -4.22 -4.83
CA GLY A 69 -11.21 -4.25 -3.48
C GLY A 69 -10.15 -4.17 -2.39
N ILE A 70 -10.58 -4.45 -1.18
CA ILE A 70 -9.74 -4.47 0.02
C ILE A 70 -9.44 -5.92 0.38
N TYR A 71 -8.16 -6.21 0.53
CA TYR A 71 -7.64 -7.52 0.92
C TYR A 71 -7.04 -7.45 2.32
N VAL A 72 -7.17 -8.54 3.07
CA VAL A 72 -6.58 -8.69 4.39
C VAL A 72 -5.48 -9.75 4.37
N ALA A 73 -4.34 -9.43 4.99
CA ALA A 73 -3.21 -10.33 5.12
C ALA A 73 -3.48 -11.44 6.13
N ALA A 74 -2.99 -12.63 5.85
CA ALA A 74 -2.92 -13.70 6.83
C ALA A 74 -1.90 -13.34 7.93
N LEU A 75 -2.29 -13.56 9.18
CA LEU A 75 -1.47 -13.26 10.37
C LEU A 75 -0.42 -14.35 10.69
N GLU A 76 -0.41 -15.42 9.92
CA GLU A 76 0.49 -16.54 10.13
C GLU A 76 1.94 -16.19 9.78
N ARG A 77 2.88 -16.51 10.67
CA ARG A 77 4.31 -16.25 10.45
C ARG A 77 4.99 -17.25 9.51
N ASN A 78 4.50 -18.49 9.46
CA ASN A 78 5.01 -19.55 8.58
C ASN A 78 3.91 -19.92 7.59
N VAL A 79 3.81 -19.17 6.50
CA VAL A 79 2.79 -19.41 5.48
C VAL A 79 3.30 -20.45 4.50
N SER A 80 2.64 -21.60 4.45
CA SER A 80 2.72 -22.48 3.29
C SER A 80 1.79 -21.95 2.20
N TYR A 81 2.30 -21.84 0.98
CA TYR A 81 1.51 -21.38 -0.17
C TYR A 81 0.89 -22.58 -0.88
N HIS A 82 -0.34 -22.41 -1.35
CA HIS A 82 -1.06 -23.39 -2.15
C HIS A 82 -1.47 -22.76 -3.49
N LYS A 83 -1.62 -23.59 -4.52
CA LYS A 83 -2.19 -23.11 -5.79
C LYS A 83 -3.58 -22.53 -5.54
N GLY A 84 -3.83 -21.37 -6.10
CA GLY A 84 -5.06 -20.60 -5.88
C GLY A 84 -4.98 -19.53 -4.81
N ASP A 85 -3.99 -19.55 -3.91
CA ASP A 85 -3.80 -18.50 -2.91
C ASP A 85 -3.51 -17.16 -3.59
N PHE A 86 -4.14 -16.08 -3.12
CA PHE A 86 -3.73 -14.73 -3.47
C PHE A 86 -2.60 -14.27 -2.55
N VAL A 87 -1.59 -13.67 -3.15
CA VAL A 87 -0.43 -13.13 -2.43
C VAL A 87 -0.11 -11.72 -2.87
N VAL A 88 0.39 -10.92 -1.94
CA VAL A 88 1.08 -9.68 -2.25
C VAL A 88 2.57 -9.99 -2.29
N ALA A 89 3.20 -9.68 -3.43
CA ALA A 89 4.62 -9.86 -3.62
C ALA A 89 5.27 -8.56 -4.09
N SER A 90 6.58 -8.42 -3.89
CA SER A 90 7.36 -7.32 -4.45
C SER A 90 7.91 -7.70 -5.81
N ASP A 91 7.77 -6.78 -6.77
CA ASP A 91 8.32 -6.95 -8.11
C ASP A 91 9.84 -7.07 -8.03
N PRO A 92 10.46 -8.11 -8.61
CA PRO A 92 11.91 -8.24 -8.64
C PRO A 92 12.59 -7.38 -9.71
N TYR A 93 11.83 -6.78 -10.63
CA TYR A 93 12.32 -6.08 -11.80
C TYR A 93 11.88 -4.60 -11.83
N ASP A 94 12.57 -3.82 -12.67
CA ASP A 94 12.22 -2.44 -13.00
C ASP A 94 11.57 -2.39 -14.38
N PHE A 95 10.45 -1.66 -14.48
CA PHE A 95 9.74 -1.37 -15.73
C PHE A 95 9.48 0.14 -15.80
N PRO A 96 10.52 0.97 -16.03
CA PRO A 96 10.41 2.43 -16.00
C PRO A 96 9.45 2.98 -17.06
N GLU A 97 9.26 2.26 -18.17
CA GLU A 97 8.34 2.64 -19.26
C GLU A 97 6.88 2.73 -18.80
N ILE A 98 6.52 2.00 -17.75
CA ILE A 98 5.19 2.01 -17.15
C ILE A 98 5.20 2.51 -15.70
N GLY A 99 6.31 3.10 -15.25
CA GLY A 99 6.45 3.67 -13.90
C GLY A 99 6.45 2.64 -12.77
N ILE A 100 6.74 1.37 -13.06
CA ILE A 100 6.87 0.32 -12.05
C ILE A 100 8.35 0.09 -11.76
N TYR A 101 8.71 0.15 -10.49
CA TYR A 101 10.08 -0.03 -10.04
C TYR A 101 10.19 -1.24 -9.13
N LYS A 102 11.39 -1.82 -9.09
CA LYS A 102 11.73 -2.94 -8.21
C LYS A 102 11.27 -2.69 -6.78
N GLY A 103 10.58 -3.66 -6.22
CA GLY A 103 9.98 -3.56 -4.90
C GLY A 103 8.54 -3.04 -4.90
N ALA A 104 8.00 -2.61 -6.04
CA ALA A 104 6.58 -2.31 -6.17
C ALA A 104 5.74 -3.53 -5.76
N LEU A 105 4.64 -3.29 -5.06
CA LEU A 105 3.76 -4.37 -4.62
C LEU A 105 2.76 -4.71 -5.71
N PHE A 106 2.58 -6.00 -5.95
CA PHE A 106 1.55 -6.52 -6.84
C PHE A 106 0.76 -7.66 -6.20
N LEU A 107 -0.51 -7.74 -6.52
CA LEU A 107 -1.42 -8.79 -6.07
C LEU A 107 -1.54 -9.84 -7.17
N LYS A 108 -1.14 -11.07 -6.88
CA LYS A 108 -1.14 -12.19 -7.83
C LYS A 108 -1.66 -13.47 -7.16
N GLN A 109 -2.05 -14.41 -8.01
CA GLN A 109 -2.44 -15.74 -7.55
C GLN A 109 -1.28 -16.73 -7.75
N VAL A 110 -1.06 -17.58 -6.76
CA VAL A 110 -0.12 -18.70 -6.86
C VAL A 110 -0.68 -19.72 -7.83
N ARG A 111 0.02 -19.95 -8.94
CA ARG A 111 -0.38 -20.92 -9.96
C ARG A 111 0.58 -22.10 -10.04
N GLY A 112 1.84 -21.93 -9.63
CA GLY A 112 2.83 -23.00 -9.62
C GLY A 112 3.75 -22.91 -8.43
N LEU A 113 4.19 -24.08 -7.95
CA LEU A 113 5.08 -24.27 -6.81
C LEU A 113 6.25 -25.17 -7.21
N CYS A 114 7.24 -25.31 -6.34
CA CYS A 114 8.39 -26.19 -6.53
C CYS A 114 7.97 -27.59 -7.00
N GLY A 115 8.62 -28.07 -8.08
CA GLY A 115 8.34 -29.36 -8.70
C GLY A 115 7.27 -29.33 -9.79
N ASP A 116 6.50 -28.27 -9.91
CA ASP A 116 5.58 -28.07 -11.03
C ASP A 116 6.34 -27.71 -12.31
N THR A 117 5.70 -27.95 -13.46
CA THR A 117 6.21 -27.57 -14.78
C THR A 117 5.21 -26.68 -15.51
N TYR A 118 5.72 -25.73 -16.27
CA TYR A 118 4.92 -24.88 -17.16
C TYR A 118 5.59 -24.82 -18.54
N ARG A 119 4.78 -24.55 -19.55
CA ARG A 119 5.26 -24.42 -20.94
C ARG A 119 5.10 -22.99 -21.39
N VAL A 120 6.13 -22.45 -22.03
CA VAL A 120 6.08 -21.19 -22.76
C VAL A 120 6.04 -21.50 -24.24
N THR A 121 5.09 -20.90 -24.94
CA THR A 121 4.97 -20.89 -26.41
C THR A 121 5.17 -19.46 -26.91
N ASP A 122 5.13 -19.27 -28.20
CA ASP A 122 5.19 -17.92 -28.79
C ASP A 122 4.08 -16.99 -28.29
N THR A 123 2.90 -17.51 -27.99
CA THR A 123 1.71 -16.71 -27.65
C THR A 123 1.28 -16.81 -26.20
N ASP A 124 1.67 -17.85 -25.49
CA ASP A 124 1.09 -18.18 -24.20
C ASP A 124 2.10 -18.81 -23.23
N LEU A 125 1.86 -18.58 -21.95
CA LEU A 125 2.36 -19.45 -20.89
C LEU A 125 1.23 -20.42 -20.49
N VAL A 126 1.51 -21.73 -20.53
CA VAL A 126 0.53 -22.79 -20.17
C VAL A 126 0.94 -23.46 -18.88
N MET A 127 0.04 -23.45 -17.90
CA MET A 127 0.21 -24.07 -16.59
C MET A 127 -1.05 -24.85 -16.20
N ASP A 128 -0.90 -26.14 -15.85
CA ASP A 128 -2.01 -27.03 -15.50
C ASP A 128 -3.16 -27.03 -16.54
N GLY A 129 -2.82 -26.91 -17.84
CA GLY A 129 -3.79 -26.86 -18.92
C GLY A 129 -4.49 -25.51 -19.13
N VAL A 130 -4.19 -24.51 -18.27
CA VAL A 130 -4.69 -23.14 -18.41
C VAL A 130 -3.69 -22.31 -19.20
N SER A 131 -4.17 -21.58 -20.22
CA SER A 131 -3.36 -20.71 -21.06
C SER A 131 -3.43 -19.26 -20.57
N TYR A 132 -2.27 -18.62 -20.44
CA TYR A 132 -2.11 -17.23 -20.04
C TYR A 132 -1.46 -16.47 -21.21
N PRO A 133 -2.21 -15.66 -21.95
CA PRO A 133 -1.70 -15.01 -23.16
C PRO A 133 -0.57 -14.02 -22.86
N ILE A 134 0.46 -14.03 -23.70
CA ILE A 134 1.61 -13.13 -23.65
C ILE A 134 1.38 -11.99 -24.66
N ASN A 135 1.46 -10.75 -24.19
CA ASN A 135 1.30 -9.59 -25.05
C ASN A 135 2.66 -9.11 -25.61
N HIS A 136 2.95 -9.47 -26.84
CA HIS A 136 4.19 -9.09 -27.55
C HIS A 136 4.23 -7.63 -28.04
N THR A 137 3.13 -6.88 -27.96
CA THR A 137 3.14 -5.45 -28.34
C THR A 137 3.93 -4.61 -27.34
N LEU A 138 4.19 -5.13 -26.13
CA LEU A 138 4.95 -4.48 -25.07
C LEU A 138 6.42 -4.92 -25.13
N SER A 139 7.16 -4.39 -26.10
CA SER A 139 8.55 -4.79 -26.41
C SER A 139 9.56 -4.54 -25.27
N TYR A 140 9.20 -3.72 -24.30
CA TYR A 140 10.01 -3.45 -23.11
C TYR A 140 9.87 -4.53 -22.01
N LEU A 141 8.87 -5.42 -22.12
CA LEU A 141 8.73 -6.54 -21.19
C LEU A 141 9.67 -7.68 -21.57
N PRO A 142 10.29 -8.33 -20.60
CA PRO A 142 11.08 -9.53 -20.87
C PRO A 142 10.16 -10.64 -21.39
N HIS A 143 10.70 -11.49 -22.24
CA HIS A 143 10.01 -12.67 -22.75
C HIS A 143 10.90 -13.90 -22.51
N GLN A 144 10.33 -14.92 -21.88
CA GLN A 144 10.99 -16.21 -21.81
C GLN A 144 11.01 -16.87 -23.20
N LYS A 145 12.06 -17.60 -23.49
CA LYS A 145 12.12 -18.42 -24.73
C LYS A 145 11.07 -19.52 -24.65
N GLU A 146 10.64 -19.97 -25.83
CA GLU A 146 9.77 -21.13 -25.91
C GLU A 146 10.43 -22.37 -25.30
N GLY A 147 9.67 -23.15 -24.56
CA GLY A 147 10.19 -24.34 -23.90
C GLY A 147 9.32 -24.86 -22.77
N LEU A 148 9.77 -25.96 -22.20
CA LEU A 148 9.22 -26.53 -20.96
C LEU A 148 10.16 -26.16 -19.81
N TYR A 149 9.58 -25.60 -18.74
CA TYR A 149 10.32 -25.11 -17.58
C TYR A 149 9.82 -25.80 -16.31
N SER A 150 10.72 -25.97 -15.36
CA SER A 150 10.39 -26.44 -14.00
C SER A 150 10.55 -25.31 -13.00
N ILE A 151 9.68 -25.29 -11.99
CA ILE A 151 9.78 -24.32 -10.88
C ILE A 151 10.72 -24.93 -9.83
N HIS A 152 11.77 -24.21 -9.49
CA HIS A 152 12.79 -24.67 -8.55
C HIS A 152 12.41 -24.41 -7.10
N GLU A 153 13.19 -24.99 -6.19
CA GLU A 153 13.04 -24.74 -4.76
C GLU A 153 13.25 -23.23 -4.45
N GLY A 154 12.37 -22.69 -3.63
CA GLY A 154 12.40 -21.27 -3.29
C GLY A 154 11.78 -20.35 -4.33
N GLU A 155 11.17 -20.87 -5.40
CA GLU A 155 10.48 -20.13 -6.44
C GLU A 155 8.98 -20.39 -6.44
N ILE A 156 8.22 -19.38 -6.89
CA ILE A 156 6.75 -19.45 -7.03
C ILE A 156 6.36 -18.83 -8.37
N LEU A 157 5.48 -19.49 -9.11
CA LEU A 157 4.88 -18.94 -10.33
C LEU A 157 3.60 -18.20 -9.97
N LEU A 158 3.61 -16.88 -10.23
CA LEU A 158 2.53 -15.95 -9.88
C LEU A 158 1.85 -15.45 -11.14
N LEU A 159 0.57 -15.79 -11.33
CA LEU A 159 -0.21 -15.43 -12.51
C LEU A 159 -1.60 -14.94 -12.09
N ASN A 160 -2.19 -14.09 -12.92
CA ASN A 160 -3.62 -13.74 -12.85
C ASN A 160 -4.30 -14.06 -14.18
N ASP A 161 -5.60 -14.33 -14.14
CA ASP A 161 -6.38 -14.69 -15.33
C ASP A 161 -6.59 -13.49 -16.29
N TYR A 162 -6.35 -12.26 -15.82
CA TYR A 162 -6.45 -11.06 -16.64
C TYR A 162 -5.39 -11.04 -17.75
N PRO A 163 -5.76 -10.92 -19.04
CA PRO A 163 -4.83 -11.07 -20.16
C PRO A 163 -3.67 -10.06 -20.18
N TYR A 164 -3.91 -8.86 -19.64
CA TYR A 164 -2.92 -7.78 -19.59
C TYR A 164 -2.22 -7.68 -18.22
N SER A 165 -2.23 -8.75 -17.44
CA SER A 165 -1.55 -8.76 -16.15
C SER A 165 -0.03 -8.82 -16.32
N LEU A 166 0.69 -7.88 -15.72
CA LEU A 166 2.14 -7.97 -15.57
C LEU A 166 2.44 -8.97 -14.46
N ASP A 167 2.97 -10.14 -14.84
CA ASP A 167 3.23 -11.26 -13.92
C ASP A 167 4.23 -12.26 -14.49
N SER A 168 4.32 -13.43 -13.89
CA SER A 168 5.29 -14.48 -14.27
C SER A 168 5.21 -14.95 -15.71
N ARG A 169 4.19 -14.60 -16.49
CA ARG A 169 4.15 -14.91 -17.94
C ARG A 169 5.23 -14.22 -18.72
N TYR A 170 5.76 -13.10 -18.20
CA TYR A 170 6.82 -12.32 -18.84
C TYR A 170 8.21 -12.69 -18.31
N PHE A 171 8.36 -12.77 -16.99
CA PHE A 171 9.67 -12.90 -16.36
C PHE A 171 9.90 -14.26 -15.66
N GLY A 172 8.92 -15.16 -15.68
CA GLY A 172 9.01 -16.48 -15.05
C GLY A 172 8.74 -16.46 -13.54
N PRO A 173 9.11 -17.56 -12.84
CA PRO A 173 8.93 -17.67 -11.41
C PRO A 173 9.67 -16.59 -10.64
N VAL A 174 9.11 -16.16 -9.52
CA VAL A 174 9.73 -15.19 -8.62
C VAL A 174 10.23 -15.89 -7.36
N PRO A 175 11.28 -15.37 -6.72
CA PRO A 175 11.71 -15.90 -5.42
C PRO A 175 10.59 -15.83 -4.39
N ALA A 176 10.35 -16.92 -3.65
CA ALA A 176 9.35 -16.96 -2.58
C ALA A 176 9.61 -15.89 -1.51
N ALA A 177 10.86 -15.47 -1.31
CA ALA A 177 11.25 -14.38 -0.43
C ALA A 177 10.66 -13.01 -0.82
N ASN A 178 10.24 -12.84 -2.09
CA ASN A 178 9.57 -11.64 -2.55
C ASN A 178 8.10 -11.57 -2.11
N VAL A 179 7.51 -12.69 -1.71
CA VAL A 179 6.14 -12.72 -1.20
C VAL A 179 6.11 -12.11 0.20
N LYS A 180 5.29 -11.08 0.36
CA LYS A 180 5.13 -10.35 1.61
C LYS A 180 4.07 -10.95 2.50
N SER A 181 2.96 -11.41 1.89
CA SER A 181 1.83 -11.95 2.63
C SER A 181 0.90 -12.74 1.71
N ARG A 182 0.31 -13.80 2.24
CA ARG A 182 -0.91 -14.38 1.71
C ARG A 182 -2.08 -13.46 2.09
N VAL A 183 -2.99 -13.22 1.16
CA VAL A 183 -4.11 -12.32 1.38
C VAL A 183 -5.43 -12.95 0.95
N SER A 184 -6.52 -12.50 1.56
CA SER A 184 -7.88 -12.85 1.18
C SER A 184 -8.69 -11.60 0.88
N LEU A 185 -9.59 -11.66 -0.08
CA LEU A 185 -10.51 -10.56 -0.38
C LEU A 185 -11.44 -10.37 0.83
N LEU A 186 -11.36 -9.20 1.45
CA LEU A 186 -12.27 -8.81 2.53
C LEU A 186 -13.59 -8.28 1.95
N VAL A 187 -13.50 -7.35 1.00
CA VAL A 187 -14.66 -6.75 0.34
C VAL A 187 -14.27 -6.20 -1.03
N SER A 188 -15.08 -6.44 -2.05
CA SER A 188 -14.88 -5.84 -3.38
C SER A 188 -15.46 -4.42 -3.42
N PHE A 189 -14.91 -3.58 -4.29
CA PHE A 189 -15.48 -2.24 -4.53
C PHE A 189 -16.88 -2.31 -5.12
N GLU A 190 -17.17 -3.33 -5.90
CA GLU A 190 -18.52 -3.56 -6.38
C GLU A 190 -19.52 -3.77 -5.23
N THR A 191 -19.17 -4.60 -4.27
CA THR A 191 -19.99 -4.82 -3.04
C THR A 191 -20.17 -3.52 -2.25
N ILE A 192 -19.10 -2.74 -2.09
CA ILE A 192 -19.17 -1.43 -1.41
C ILE A 192 -20.14 -0.50 -2.17
N ASN A 193 -20.02 -0.41 -3.49
CA ASN A 193 -20.91 0.41 -4.30
C ASN A 193 -22.36 -0.05 -4.17
N GLN A 194 -22.64 -1.36 -4.21
CA GLN A 194 -24.00 -1.88 -4.02
C GLN A 194 -24.56 -1.51 -2.63
N TRP A 195 -23.76 -1.52 -1.57
CA TRP A 195 -24.19 -1.06 -0.25
C TRP A 195 -24.46 0.44 -0.23
N LEU A 196 -23.60 1.26 -0.83
CA LEU A 196 -23.79 2.70 -0.91
C LEU A 196 -25.07 3.05 -1.70
N TYR A 197 -25.35 2.39 -2.82
CA TYR A 197 -26.60 2.57 -3.57
C TYR A 197 -27.86 2.22 -2.73
N ARG A 198 -27.78 1.20 -1.89
CA ARG A 198 -28.89 0.83 -1.00
C ARG A 198 -29.11 1.82 0.15
N LEU A 199 -28.01 2.38 0.68
CA LEU A 199 -28.08 3.28 1.84
C LEU A 199 -28.38 4.74 1.44
N MET A 200 -27.91 5.17 0.28
CA MET A 200 -27.99 6.56 -0.19
C MET A 200 -28.38 6.63 -1.67
N PRO A 201 -29.57 6.16 -2.06
CA PRO A 201 -29.96 6.11 -3.47
C PRO A 201 -29.99 7.51 -4.12
N ASP A 202 -30.45 8.53 -3.39
CA ASP A 202 -30.64 9.90 -3.93
C ASP A 202 -29.33 10.66 -4.13
N VAL A 203 -28.29 10.37 -3.35
CA VAL A 203 -26.98 11.07 -3.43
C VAL A 203 -26.20 10.62 -4.68
N LEU A 204 -26.27 9.34 -5.03
CA LEU A 204 -25.48 8.76 -6.11
C LEU A 204 -26.09 9.05 -7.50
N ILE A 205 -27.40 9.22 -7.61
CA ILE A 205 -28.06 9.68 -8.83
C ILE A 205 -27.58 11.08 -9.21
N HIS A 206 -27.32 11.95 -8.23
CA HIS A 206 -26.85 13.31 -8.48
C HIS A 206 -25.39 13.36 -9.00
N VAL A 207 -24.53 12.45 -8.54
CA VAL A 207 -23.12 12.37 -8.97
C VAL A 207 -23.01 11.77 -10.38
N SER A 208 -23.80 10.74 -10.70
CA SER A 208 -23.79 10.14 -12.05
C SER A 208 -24.42 11.04 -13.14
N GLY A 209 -25.26 12.01 -12.76
CA GLY A 209 -25.81 13.01 -13.68
C GLY A 209 -24.83 14.12 -14.06
N MET A 210 -23.83 14.39 -13.21
CA MET A 210 -22.82 15.45 -13.48
C MET A 210 -21.76 15.02 -14.50
N ASP A 211 -21.54 13.73 -14.71
CA ASP A 211 -20.55 13.21 -15.67
C ASP A 211 -21.09 13.12 -17.10
N GLN A 212 -22.39 13.38 -17.33
CA GLN A 212 -23.02 13.37 -18.66
C GLN A 212 -23.16 14.77 -19.29
N GLU A 213 -22.85 15.84 -18.57
CA GLU A 213 -22.93 17.23 -19.05
C GLU A 213 -21.57 17.92 -19.24
N ALA A 214 -20.43 17.16 -19.21
CA ALA A 214 -19.08 17.70 -19.37
C ALA A 214 -18.41 17.26 -20.68
#